data_e3bb4cb4beac89757891f32289d249cf
#
_entry.id   e3bb4cb4beac89757891f32289d249cf
#
_cell.length_a   1.000
_cell.length_b   1.000
_cell.length_c   1.000
_cell.angle_alpha   90.00
_cell.angle_beta   90.00
_cell.angle_gamma   90.00
#
_symmetry.space_group_name_H-M   'P 1'
#
loop_
_entity.id
_entity.type
_entity.pdbx_description
1 polymer ?
#
loop_
_entity_poly.entity_id
_entity_poly.type
_entity_poly.pdbx_seq_one_letter_code
_entity_poly.pdbx_strand_id
1 'polypeptide(L)'
;MATSKKQRAGILIIVVATVLGTLGSFAVMILSMQSNKQAQADYQKVLSEYKKEQTAYEQKKQAQADELSAKYYETFKQYSSQVVKFEIDSVKSLATEDLTEGDGALVDDKTNFAAYYIGWDANGDIFDQSIDNNKLKTPLPVSGLSTAGIINGWKEGLKGMRIGGVRLLSIPADKAYGEAGSKDSKGKQIIAPNMPLKFVVMAIPAPETITPPDMTKLMNAYQEAQRAQ
;
A
#
# COMPACT_ATOMS: atom_id res chain seq x y z
N MET A 1 5.90 19.64 -4.78
CA MET A 1 5.86 19.41 -6.26
C MET A 1 5.07 18.15 -6.52
N ALA A 2 3.92 18.24 -7.18
CA ALA A 2 3.13 17.07 -7.53
C ALA A 2 3.96 16.13 -8.44
N THR A 3 4.07 14.86 -8.06
CA THR A 3 4.70 13.84 -8.90
C THR A 3 4.11 13.87 -10.30
N SER A 4 4.97 14.02 -11.33
CA SER A 4 4.51 14.18 -12.71
C SER A 4 3.71 12.97 -13.18
N LYS A 5 2.77 13.16 -14.14
CA LYS A 5 2.01 12.06 -14.76
C LYS A 5 2.91 10.90 -15.24
N LYS A 6 4.17 11.19 -15.60
CA LYS A 6 5.17 10.19 -16.00
C LYS A 6 5.72 9.34 -14.85
N GLN A 7 5.81 9.87 -13.62
CA GLN A 7 6.25 9.11 -12.44
C GLN A 7 5.14 8.19 -11.90
N ARG A 8 3.88 8.58 -12.04
CA ARG A 8 2.70 7.82 -11.62
C ARG A 8 2.39 6.64 -12.55
N ALA A 9 2.53 6.86 -13.85
CA ALA A 9 2.55 5.78 -14.83
C ALA A 9 3.68 4.77 -14.53
N GLY A 10 4.82 5.23 -14.00
CA GLY A 10 5.95 4.39 -13.61
C GLY A 10 5.64 3.39 -12.50
N ILE A 11 4.90 3.77 -11.46
CA ILE A 11 4.57 2.88 -10.32
C ILE A 11 3.51 1.84 -10.72
N LEU A 12 2.48 2.25 -11.46
CA LEU A 12 1.48 1.32 -12.00
C LEU A 12 2.12 0.34 -13.01
N ILE A 13 3.04 0.85 -13.85
CA ILE A 13 3.82 0.04 -14.79
C ILE A 13 4.76 -0.92 -14.05
N ILE A 14 5.31 -0.55 -12.88
CA ILE A 14 6.21 -1.44 -12.11
C ILE A 14 5.42 -2.60 -11.48
N VAL A 15 4.22 -2.38 -10.93
CA VAL A 15 3.39 -3.46 -10.38
C VAL A 15 2.88 -4.38 -11.50
N VAL A 16 2.43 -3.83 -12.62
CA VAL A 16 2.05 -4.61 -13.81
C VAL A 16 3.28 -5.24 -14.46
N ALA A 17 4.43 -4.55 -14.54
CA ALA A 17 5.65 -5.07 -15.11
C ALA A 17 6.34 -6.12 -14.23
N THR A 18 6.20 -6.11 -12.89
CA THR A 18 6.68 -7.22 -12.04
C THR A 18 5.83 -8.48 -12.23
N VAL A 19 4.51 -8.34 -12.32
CA VAL A 19 3.64 -9.49 -12.64
C VAL A 19 3.84 -9.95 -14.09
N LEU A 20 3.95 -9.03 -15.06
CA LEU A 20 4.24 -9.35 -16.45
C LEU A 20 5.72 -9.74 -16.67
N GLY A 21 6.66 -9.22 -15.88
CA GLY A 21 8.08 -9.57 -15.95
C GLY A 21 8.36 -10.98 -15.43
N THR A 22 7.67 -11.42 -14.37
CA THR A 22 7.72 -12.84 -13.96
C THR A 22 7.06 -13.75 -15.01
N LEU A 23 5.93 -13.34 -15.58
CA LEU A 23 5.28 -14.08 -16.68
C LEU A 23 6.10 -14.02 -17.99
N GLY A 24 6.80 -12.90 -18.26
CA GLY A 24 7.68 -12.74 -19.41
C GLY A 24 8.95 -13.61 -19.33
N SER A 25 9.54 -13.76 -18.15
CA SER A 25 10.67 -14.67 -17.92
C SER A 25 10.28 -16.11 -18.17
N PHE A 26 9.05 -16.52 -17.81
CA PHE A 26 8.51 -17.84 -18.15
C PHE A 26 8.27 -18.01 -19.66
N ALA A 27 7.86 -16.97 -20.38
CA ALA A 27 7.64 -17.04 -21.82
C ALA A 27 8.94 -17.20 -22.61
N VAL A 28 10.03 -16.57 -22.18
CA VAL A 28 11.35 -16.73 -22.81
C VAL A 28 11.93 -18.13 -22.59
N MET A 29 11.69 -18.75 -21.42
CA MET A 29 12.06 -20.14 -21.16
C MET A 29 11.30 -21.15 -22.06
N ILE A 30 10.06 -20.89 -22.41
CA ILE A 30 9.23 -21.78 -23.26
C ILE A 30 9.80 -21.89 -24.68
N LEU A 31 10.46 -20.85 -25.20
CA LEU A 31 11.09 -20.88 -26.53
C LEU A 31 12.26 -21.89 -26.64
N SER A 32 12.79 -22.34 -25.49
CA SER A 32 13.84 -23.36 -25.44
C SER A 32 13.31 -24.80 -25.28
N MET A 33 11.97 -24.98 -25.10
CA MET A 33 11.34 -26.28 -24.82
C MET A 33 10.76 -26.93 -26.08
N GLN A 34 11.55 -27.69 -26.81
CA GLN A 34 11.14 -28.25 -28.12
C GLN A 34 10.57 -29.69 -28.11
N SER A 35 10.42 -30.39 -27.00
CA SER A 35 10.27 -31.86 -27.08
C SER A 35 8.95 -32.51 -26.67
N ASN A 36 7.99 -31.84 -26.00
CA ASN A 36 6.72 -32.47 -25.66
C ASN A 36 5.48 -31.58 -25.88
N LYS A 37 4.85 -31.77 -27.04
CA LYS A 37 3.70 -30.96 -27.46
C LYS A 37 2.51 -30.99 -26.48
N GLN A 38 2.27 -32.14 -25.82
CA GLN A 38 1.13 -32.29 -24.91
C GLN A 38 1.34 -31.48 -23.60
N ALA A 39 2.48 -31.69 -22.93
CA ALA A 39 2.79 -30.97 -21.68
C ALA A 39 2.87 -29.46 -21.89
N GLN A 40 3.35 -29.03 -23.07
CA GLN A 40 3.32 -27.61 -23.46
C GLN A 40 1.89 -27.09 -23.66
N ALA A 41 1.00 -27.87 -24.30
CA ALA A 41 -0.39 -27.47 -24.49
C ALA A 41 -1.12 -27.34 -23.15
N ASP A 42 -0.90 -28.28 -22.23
CA ASP A 42 -1.49 -28.27 -20.89
C ASP A 42 -0.98 -27.07 -20.08
N TYR A 43 0.32 -26.79 -20.14
CA TYR A 43 0.88 -25.58 -19.52
C TYR A 43 0.27 -24.30 -20.09
N GLN A 44 0.14 -24.16 -21.41
CA GLN A 44 -0.47 -22.98 -22.04
C GLN A 44 -1.94 -22.79 -21.64
N LYS A 45 -2.68 -23.88 -21.48
CA LYS A 45 -4.06 -23.86 -20.99
C LYS A 45 -4.11 -23.33 -19.55
N VAL A 46 -3.33 -23.90 -18.63
CA VAL A 46 -3.25 -23.46 -17.23
C VAL A 46 -2.79 -22.00 -17.12
N LEU A 47 -1.81 -21.59 -17.92
CA LEU A 47 -1.34 -20.20 -17.98
C LEU A 47 -2.45 -19.25 -18.43
N SER A 48 -3.27 -19.66 -19.41
CA SER A 48 -4.37 -18.82 -19.89
C SER A 48 -5.49 -18.68 -18.83
N GLU A 49 -5.77 -19.75 -18.09
CA GLU A 49 -6.72 -19.75 -16.97
C GLU A 49 -6.21 -18.84 -15.84
N TYR A 50 -4.95 -19.00 -15.44
CA TYR A 50 -4.34 -18.14 -14.44
C TYR A 50 -4.38 -16.65 -14.81
N LYS A 51 -4.08 -16.31 -16.08
CA LYS A 51 -4.18 -14.92 -16.58
C LYS A 51 -5.60 -14.36 -16.46
N LYS A 52 -6.63 -15.16 -16.74
CA LYS A 52 -8.03 -14.75 -16.57
C LYS A 52 -8.37 -14.50 -15.10
N GLU A 53 -7.96 -15.41 -14.22
CA GLU A 53 -8.15 -15.26 -12.76
C GLU A 53 -7.41 -14.04 -12.23
N GLN A 54 -6.18 -13.80 -12.68
CA GLN A 54 -5.41 -12.62 -12.33
C GLN A 54 -6.11 -11.33 -12.78
N THR A 55 -6.62 -11.30 -14.01
CA THR A 55 -7.38 -10.16 -14.50
C THR A 55 -8.64 -9.90 -13.67
N ALA A 56 -9.38 -10.94 -13.34
CA ALA A 56 -10.58 -10.83 -12.49
C ALA A 56 -10.23 -10.37 -11.06
N TYR A 57 -9.12 -10.83 -10.51
CA TYR A 57 -8.60 -10.38 -9.22
C TYR A 57 -8.29 -8.88 -9.23
N GLU A 58 -7.55 -8.39 -10.23
CA GLU A 58 -7.22 -6.96 -10.33
C GLU A 58 -8.48 -6.10 -10.55
N GLN A 59 -9.45 -6.58 -11.32
CA GLN A 59 -10.73 -5.89 -11.50
C GLN A 59 -11.51 -5.77 -10.19
N LYS A 60 -11.56 -6.84 -9.39
CA LYS A 60 -12.21 -6.82 -8.07
C LYS A 60 -11.50 -5.86 -7.11
N LYS A 61 -10.17 -5.87 -7.08
CA LYS A 61 -9.39 -4.91 -6.27
C LYS A 61 -9.66 -3.48 -6.68
N GLN A 62 -9.68 -3.20 -7.97
CA GLN A 62 -9.97 -1.85 -8.47
C GLN A 62 -11.40 -1.42 -8.12
N ALA A 63 -12.38 -2.30 -8.31
CA ALA A 63 -13.77 -2.01 -7.95
C ALA A 63 -13.93 -1.72 -6.45
N GLN A 64 -13.29 -2.50 -5.59
CA GLN A 64 -13.28 -2.25 -4.15
C GLN A 64 -12.60 -0.90 -3.81
N ALA A 65 -11.48 -0.59 -4.45
CA ALA A 65 -10.79 0.69 -4.23
C ALA A 65 -11.64 1.89 -4.69
N ASP A 66 -12.32 1.77 -5.82
CA ASP A 66 -13.23 2.82 -6.34
C ASP A 66 -14.45 3.01 -5.42
N GLU A 67 -15.05 1.93 -4.91
CA GLU A 67 -16.16 1.98 -3.95
C GLU A 67 -15.73 2.66 -2.65
N LEU A 68 -14.60 2.26 -2.08
CA LEU A 68 -14.06 2.86 -0.85
C LEU A 68 -13.69 4.33 -1.07
N SER A 69 -13.13 4.66 -2.24
CA SER A 69 -12.84 6.05 -2.60
C SER A 69 -14.11 6.88 -2.69
N ALA A 70 -15.16 6.39 -3.34
CA ALA A 70 -16.44 7.08 -3.43
C ALA A 70 -17.05 7.32 -2.03
N LYS A 71 -16.88 6.37 -1.12
CA LYS A 71 -17.42 6.46 0.25
C LYS A 71 -16.66 7.46 1.12
N TYR A 72 -15.33 7.51 1.03
CA TYR A 72 -14.50 8.21 2.02
C TYR A 72 -13.77 9.45 1.48
N TYR A 73 -13.66 9.64 0.17
CA TYR A 73 -12.87 10.72 -0.41
C TYR A 73 -13.34 12.11 0.04
N GLU A 74 -14.65 12.41 -0.09
CA GLU A 74 -15.20 13.71 0.26
C GLU A 74 -14.97 14.06 1.74
N THR A 75 -15.11 13.08 2.63
CA THR A 75 -14.85 13.25 4.06
C THR A 75 -13.36 13.42 4.34
N PHE A 76 -12.50 12.63 3.68
CA PHE A 76 -11.07 12.64 3.99
C PHE A 76 -10.32 13.84 3.39
N LYS A 77 -10.67 14.27 2.18
CA LYS A 77 -9.96 15.36 1.48
C LYS A 77 -9.94 16.69 2.23
N GLN A 78 -10.95 16.97 3.07
CA GLN A 78 -11.02 18.21 3.85
C GLN A 78 -9.85 18.34 4.82
N TYR A 79 -9.29 17.23 5.29
CA TYR A 79 -8.15 17.21 6.19
C TYR A 79 -6.81 17.54 5.52
N SER A 80 -6.78 17.71 4.19
CA SER A 80 -5.61 18.25 3.50
C SER A 80 -5.23 19.67 3.99
N SER A 81 -6.19 20.40 4.57
CA SER A 81 -5.95 21.70 5.21
C SER A 81 -5.08 21.62 6.48
N GLN A 82 -4.91 20.44 7.07
CA GLN A 82 -4.02 20.21 8.21
C GLN A 82 -2.53 20.24 7.82
N VAL A 83 -2.22 20.15 6.53
CA VAL A 83 -0.84 20.16 6.03
C VAL A 83 -0.30 21.57 6.08
N VAL A 84 0.38 21.88 7.18
CA VAL A 84 1.00 23.17 7.43
C VAL A 84 2.45 22.96 7.91
N LYS A 85 3.32 23.94 7.67
CA LYS A 85 4.67 23.95 8.23
C LYS A 85 4.62 23.95 9.75
N PHE A 86 5.62 23.35 10.38
CA PHE A 86 5.78 23.38 11.83
C PHE A 86 7.27 23.42 12.20
N GLU A 87 7.56 23.90 13.39
CA GLU A 87 8.92 23.93 13.90
C GLU A 87 9.36 22.52 14.34
N ILE A 88 10.56 22.10 13.93
CA ILE A 88 11.15 20.79 14.27
C ILE A 88 11.13 20.57 15.78
N ASP A 89 11.56 21.57 16.54
CA ASP A 89 11.65 21.53 18.00
C ASP A 89 10.28 21.53 18.71
N SER A 90 9.19 21.74 17.98
CA SER A 90 7.83 21.66 18.55
C SER A 90 7.33 20.23 18.74
N VAL A 91 7.98 19.23 18.09
CA VAL A 91 7.57 17.83 18.14
C VAL A 91 8.63 17.00 18.86
N LYS A 92 8.70 17.14 20.19
CA LYS A 92 9.66 16.44 21.06
C LYS A 92 9.15 15.10 21.59
N SER A 93 7.85 14.88 21.55
CA SER A 93 7.19 13.65 21.99
C SER A 93 6.02 13.33 21.09
N LEU A 94 5.61 12.07 21.09
CA LEU A 94 4.40 11.65 20.39
C LEU A 94 3.20 12.38 20.98
N ALA A 95 2.45 13.06 20.13
CA ALA A 95 1.18 13.68 20.47
C ALA A 95 0.09 13.25 19.47
N THR A 96 -1.13 13.11 19.96
CA THR A 96 -2.29 12.70 19.19
C THR A 96 -3.46 13.63 19.44
N GLU A 97 -4.23 13.93 18.40
CA GLU A 97 -5.44 14.75 18.48
C GLU A 97 -6.52 14.10 17.61
N ASP A 98 -7.66 13.77 18.20
CA ASP A 98 -8.81 13.27 17.45
C ASP A 98 -9.51 14.45 16.76
N LEU A 99 -9.33 14.57 15.46
CA LEU A 99 -10.00 15.56 14.61
C LEU A 99 -11.48 15.22 14.41
N THR A 100 -11.77 13.92 14.40
CA THR A 100 -13.13 13.37 14.39
C THR A 100 -13.11 12.05 15.13
N GLU A 101 -13.99 11.90 16.12
CA GLU A 101 -14.17 10.64 16.83
C GLU A 101 -14.98 9.67 15.96
N GLY A 102 -14.51 8.42 15.84
CA GLY A 102 -15.25 7.35 15.18
C GLY A 102 -16.27 6.69 16.12
N ASP A 103 -17.17 5.94 15.54
CA ASP A 103 -18.21 5.18 16.26
C ASP A 103 -17.95 3.67 16.30
N GLY A 104 -16.91 3.21 15.58
CA GLY A 104 -16.54 1.80 15.51
C GLY A 104 -15.74 1.29 16.70
N ALA A 105 -15.19 0.07 16.55
CA ALA A 105 -14.36 -0.57 17.56
C ALA A 105 -13.10 0.25 17.88
N LEU A 106 -12.61 0.11 19.11
CA LEU A 106 -11.32 0.67 19.51
C LEU A 106 -10.17 -0.05 18.78
N VAL A 107 -9.21 0.70 18.31
CA VAL A 107 -7.98 0.18 17.72
C VAL A 107 -7.01 -0.21 18.84
N ASP A 108 -6.61 -1.46 18.84
CA ASP A 108 -5.65 -2.06 19.77
C ASP A 108 -4.54 -2.81 19.01
N ASP A 109 -3.70 -3.53 19.74
CA ASP A 109 -2.56 -4.28 19.18
C ASP A 109 -2.96 -5.40 18.21
N LYS A 110 -4.23 -5.86 18.24
CA LYS A 110 -4.75 -6.98 17.45
C LYS A 110 -5.81 -6.57 16.42
N THR A 111 -6.32 -5.36 16.52
CA THR A 111 -7.41 -4.88 15.66
C THR A 111 -6.96 -4.81 14.20
N ASN A 112 -7.71 -5.47 13.32
CA ASN A 112 -7.53 -5.36 11.88
C ASN A 112 -8.38 -4.21 11.35
N PHE A 113 -7.77 -3.29 10.66
CA PHE A 113 -8.43 -2.14 10.02
C PHE A 113 -7.66 -1.72 8.76
N ALA A 114 -8.16 -0.73 8.07
CA ALA A 114 -7.39 -0.09 7.00
C ALA A 114 -7.32 1.42 7.24
N ALA A 115 -6.32 2.08 6.67
CA ALA A 115 -6.08 3.50 6.90
C ALA A 115 -5.94 4.27 5.60
N TYR A 116 -6.54 5.46 5.55
CA TYR A 116 -6.16 6.53 4.65
C TYR A 116 -5.33 7.56 5.42
N TYR A 117 -4.36 8.16 4.77
CA TYR A 117 -3.48 9.09 5.44
C TYR A 117 -2.90 10.17 4.52
N ILE A 118 -2.43 11.24 5.13
CA ILE A 118 -1.57 12.24 4.55
C ILE A 118 -0.39 12.41 5.51
N GLY A 119 0.85 12.20 5.05
CA GLY A 119 2.06 12.38 5.84
C GLY A 119 2.93 13.50 5.28
N TRP A 120 3.40 14.42 6.15
CA TRP A 120 4.22 15.53 5.75
C TRP A 120 5.33 15.83 6.78
N ASP A 121 6.36 16.51 6.32
CA ASP A 121 7.50 16.94 7.12
C ASP A 121 7.34 18.35 7.69
N ALA A 122 8.34 18.84 8.43
CA ALA A 122 8.33 20.15 9.05
C ALA A 122 8.22 21.32 8.04
N ASN A 123 8.64 21.12 6.79
CA ASN A 123 8.49 22.12 5.73
C ASN A 123 7.07 22.21 5.18
N GLY A 124 6.17 21.29 5.55
CA GLY A 124 4.85 21.13 4.94
C GLY A 124 4.90 20.35 3.63
N ASP A 125 6.02 19.67 3.34
CA ASP A 125 6.16 18.86 2.14
C ASP A 125 5.52 17.48 2.38
N ILE A 126 4.49 17.16 1.59
CA ILE A 126 3.85 15.85 1.63
C ILE A 126 4.79 14.83 0.99
N PHE A 127 5.26 13.86 1.77
CA PHE A 127 6.12 12.80 1.27
C PHE A 127 5.33 11.56 0.84
N ASP A 128 4.17 11.29 1.45
CA ASP A 128 3.27 10.22 1.06
C ASP A 128 1.82 10.52 1.46
N GLN A 129 0.87 10.07 0.66
CA GLN A 129 -0.56 10.25 0.92
C GLN A 129 -1.43 9.26 0.18
N SER A 130 -2.62 9.05 0.71
CA SER A 130 -3.66 8.22 0.10
C SER A 130 -4.43 8.93 -1.03
N ILE A 131 -4.34 10.25 -1.15
CA ILE A 131 -5.05 11.01 -2.19
C ILE A 131 -4.22 11.03 -3.48
N ASP A 132 -4.82 10.64 -4.59
CA ASP A 132 -4.27 10.74 -5.93
C ASP A 132 -5.35 11.07 -6.96
N ASN A 133 -5.12 12.09 -7.80
CA ASN A 133 -6.03 12.49 -8.90
C ASN A 133 -7.51 12.62 -8.48
N ASN A 134 -7.77 13.30 -7.35
CA ASN A 134 -9.11 13.48 -6.78
C ASN A 134 -9.83 12.17 -6.42
N LYS A 135 -9.07 11.15 -6.04
CA LYS A 135 -9.56 9.86 -5.54
C LYS A 135 -8.67 9.38 -4.39
N LEU A 136 -9.17 8.43 -3.61
CA LEU A 136 -8.35 7.68 -2.68
C LEU A 136 -7.76 6.45 -3.40
N LYS A 137 -6.48 6.18 -3.13
CA LYS A 137 -5.82 4.92 -3.47
C LYS A 137 -6.42 3.76 -2.66
N THR A 138 -6.00 2.53 -2.94
CA THR A 138 -6.24 1.40 -2.05
C THR A 138 -5.77 1.77 -0.64
N PRO A 139 -6.61 1.60 0.39
CA PRO A 139 -6.22 1.94 1.76
C PRO A 139 -5.09 1.03 2.24
N LEU A 140 -4.25 1.56 3.13
CA LEU A 140 -3.18 0.80 3.77
C LEU A 140 -3.80 -0.23 4.74
N PRO A 141 -3.60 -1.54 4.53
CA PRO A 141 -4.09 -2.55 5.47
C PRO A 141 -3.21 -2.56 6.73
N VAL A 142 -3.85 -2.61 7.89
CA VAL A 142 -3.17 -2.74 9.20
C VAL A 142 -3.71 -3.97 9.90
N SER A 143 -2.91 -5.02 9.95
CA SER A 143 -3.26 -6.31 10.58
C SER A 143 -2.64 -6.38 11.98
N GLY A 144 -3.28 -5.70 12.92
CA GLY A 144 -2.79 -5.52 14.29
C GLY A 144 -1.60 -4.56 14.40
N LEU A 145 -1.67 -3.59 15.30
CA LEU A 145 -0.61 -2.58 15.45
C LEU A 145 0.74 -3.17 15.83
N SER A 146 0.76 -4.21 16.68
CA SER A 146 2.00 -4.83 17.17
C SER A 146 2.82 -5.47 16.06
N THR A 147 2.18 -6.07 15.06
CA THR A 147 2.81 -6.82 13.97
C THR A 147 2.92 -6.06 12.66
N ALA A 148 2.20 -4.95 12.52
CA ALA A 148 2.22 -4.14 11.31
C ALA A 148 3.62 -3.57 11.02
N GLY A 149 4.02 -3.59 9.75
CA GLY A 149 5.27 -3.00 9.26
C GLY A 149 5.22 -1.47 9.12
N ILE A 150 4.76 -0.78 10.17
CA ILE A 150 4.62 0.67 10.24
C ILE A 150 5.53 1.27 11.31
N ILE A 151 5.79 2.57 11.26
CA ILE A 151 6.62 3.29 12.24
C ILE A 151 6.03 3.24 13.65
N ASN A 152 6.89 3.29 14.67
CA ASN A 152 6.46 3.19 16.08
C ASN A 152 5.48 4.28 16.49
N GLY A 153 5.63 5.49 15.95
CA GLY A 153 4.68 6.58 16.17
C GLY A 153 3.25 6.25 15.76
N TRP A 154 3.05 5.46 14.69
CA TRP A 154 1.74 4.96 14.31
C TRP A 154 1.25 3.87 15.27
N LYS A 155 2.12 2.90 15.61
CA LYS A 155 1.75 1.81 16.52
C LYS A 155 1.25 2.32 17.87
N GLU A 156 1.92 3.33 18.40
CA GLU A 156 1.54 3.94 19.68
C GLU A 156 0.40 4.96 19.52
N GLY A 157 0.50 5.82 18.50
CA GLY A 157 -0.43 6.94 18.33
C GLY A 157 -1.83 6.56 17.87
N LEU A 158 -2.02 5.38 17.22
CA LEU A 158 -3.33 4.91 16.80
C LEU A 158 -4.04 4.08 17.87
N LYS A 159 -3.36 3.64 18.93
CA LYS A 159 -4.02 2.94 20.04
C LYS A 159 -5.12 3.79 20.67
N GLY A 160 -6.25 3.16 20.96
CA GLY A 160 -7.41 3.82 21.54
C GLY A 160 -8.20 4.73 20.60
N MET A 161 -7.76 4.88 19.32
CA MET A 161 -8.59 5.50 18.30
C MET A 161 -9.79 4.62 17.96
N ARG A 162 -10.93 5.19 17.61
CA ARG A 162 -12.08 4.42 17.12
C ARG A 162 -12.05 4.34 15.59
N ILE A 163 -12.40 3.16 15.05
CA ILE A 163 -12.62 2.99 13.61
C ILE A 163 -13.77 3.93 13.17
N GLY A 164 -13.61 4.56 12.00
CA GLY A 164 -14.47 5.64 11.49
C GLY A 164 -13.95 7.03 11.87
N GLY A 165 -12.99 7.12 12.81
CA GLY A 165 -12.41 8.40 13.24
C GLY A 165 -11.26 8.88 12.37
N VAL A 166 -10.87 10.14 12.62
CA VAL A 166 -9.70 10.79 12.00
C VAL A 166 -8.84 11.39 13.11
N ARG A 167 -7.56 11.05 13.10
CA ARG A 167 -6.58 11.48 14.13
C ARG A 167 -5.38 12.15 13.48
N LEU A 168 -4.98 13.26 14.07
CA LEU A 168 -3.70 13.91 13.80
C LEU A 168 -2.63 13.29 14.73
N LEU A 169 -1.51 12.87 14.15
CA LEU A 169 -0.33 12.39 14.84
C LEU A 169 0.80 13.39 14.65
N SER A 170 1.46 13.79 15.74
CA SER A 170 2.75 14.49 15.73
C SER A 170 3.79 13.53 16.27
N ILE A 171 4.72 13.11 15.43
CA ILE A 171 5.63 11.98 15.68
C ILE A 171 7.07 12.51 15.71
N PRO A 172 7.79 12.40 16.83
CA PRO A 172 9.19 12.76 16.89
C PRO A 172 10.04 11.79 16.05
N ALA A 173 11.20 12.25 15.63
CA ALA A 173 12.04 11.52 14.68
C ALA A 173 12.43 10.10 15.16
N ASP A 174 12.67 9.90 16.45
CA ASP A 174 13.03 8.60 17.06
C ASP A 174 11.90 7.55 16.97
N LYS A 175 10.65 8.00 16.85
CA LYS A 175 9.47 7.13 16.62
C LYS A 175 9.05 7.07 15.14
N ALA A 176 9.78 7.76 14.26
CA ALA A 176 9.60 7.76 12.80
C ALA A 176 10.79 7.06 12.11
N TYR A 177 11.61 7.79 11.38
CA TYR A 177 12.75 7.24 10.62
C TYR A 177 14.11 7.56 11.23
N GLY A 178 14.17 8.24 12.39
CA GLY A 178 15.37 8.47 13.19
C GLY A 178 16.49 9.19 12.45
N GLU A 179 17.72 8.87 12.86
CA GLU A 179 18.95 9.46 12.30
C GLU A 179 19.22 9.08 10.84
N ALA A 180 18.67 7.99 10.35
CA ALA A 180 18.86 7.57 8.97
C ALA A 180 17.95 8.32 7.99
N GLY A 181 16.77 8.78 8.45
CA GLY A 181 15.71 9.25 7.56
C GLY A 181 15.19 8.13 6.67
N SER A 182 14.62 8.46 5.51
CA SER A 182 14.11 7.49 4.55
C SER A 182 14.54 7.83 3.12
N LYS A 183 14.85 6.80 2.32
CA LYS A 183 15.24 6.90 0.92
C LYS A 183 14.32 6.07 0.04
N ASP A 184 14.13 6.51 -1.22
CA ASP A 184 13.44 5.70 -2.22
C ASP A 184 14.33 4.55 -2.75
N SER A 185 13.77 3.71 -3.61
CA SER A 185 14.48 2.57 -4.22
C SER A 185 15.68 2.98 -5.10
N LYS A 186 15.81 4.28 -5.43
CA LYS A 186 16.92 4.85 -6.20
C LYS A 186 17.96 5.54 -5.30
N GLY A 187 17.79 5.46 -3.98
CA GLY A 187 18.68 6.08 -2.99
C GLY A 187 18.47 7.58 -2.76
N LYS A 188 17.44 8.20 -3.37
CA LYS A 188 17.10 9.60 -3.14
C LYS A 188 16.43 9.76 -1.78
N GLN A 189 16.91 10.73 -0.99
CA GLN A 189 16.30 11.06 0.31
C GLN A 189 14.87 11.56 0.12
N ILE A 190 13.92 10.90 0.79
CA ILE A 190 12.50 11.29 0.84
C ILE A 190 12.22 12.00 2.17
N ILE A 191 12.75 11.47 3.28
CA ILE A 191 12.61 12.05 4.62
C ILE A 191 14.02 12.26 5.16
N ALA A 192 14.33 13.50 5.55
CA ALA A 192 15.64 13.86 6.05
C ALA A 192 15.96 13.15 7.39
N PRO A 193 17.24 12.95 7.73
CA PRO A 193 17.66 12.52 9.07
C PRO A 193 17.06 13.38 10.17
N ASN A 194 16.67 12.75 11.28
CA ASN A 194 16.11 13.40 12.46
C ASN A 194 14.89 14.28 12.20
N MET A 195 14.13 14.01 11.12
CA MET A 195 12.95 14.77 10.75
C MET A 195 11.72 14.26 11.51
N PRO A 196 11.08 15.09 12.36
CA PRO A 196 9.77 14.77 12.91
C PRO A 196 8.70 14.86 11.83
N LEU A 197 7.65 14.08 11.98
CA LEU A 197 6.60 13.94 10.98
C LEU A 197 5.23 14.23 11.58
N LYS A 198 4.33 14.71 10.75
CA LYS A 198 2.91 14.76 11.07
C LYS A 198 2.11 13.90 10.08
N PHE A 199 1.04 13.31 10.59
CA PHE A 199 0.10 12.54 9.79
C PHE A 199 -1.33 12.86 10.20
N VAL A 200 -2.21 13.01 9.23
CA VAL A 200 -3.63 12.80 9.44
C VAL A 200 -3.95 11.37 9.00
N VAL A 201 -4.59 10.61 9.88
CA VAL A 201 -4.94 9.21 9.64
C VAL A 201 -6.44 9.01 9.86
N MET A 202 -7.15 8.50 8.86
CA MET A 202 -8.52 8.02 8.97
C MET A 202 -8.50 6.50 9.08
N ALA A 203 -8.97 5.95 10.18
CA ALA A 203 -9.15 4.51 10.34
C ALA A 203 -10.52 4.09 9.77
N ILE A 204 -10.53 3.13 8.87
CA ILE A 204 -11.76 2.55 8.31
C ILE A 204 -11.85 1.06 8.64
N PRO A 205 -13.04 0.45 8.65
CA PRO A 205 -13.15 -1.01 8.76
C PRO A 205 -12.26 -1.70 7.74
N ALA A 206 -11.63 -2.83 8.13
CA ALA A 206 -10.86 -3.62 7.19
C ALA A 206 -11.75 -4.04 6.02
N PRO A 207 -11.37 -3.73 4.76
CA PRO A 207 -12.13 -4.18 3.60
C PRO A 207 -12.13 -5.70 3.50
N GLU A 208 -13.10 -6.24 2.78
CA GLU A 208 -13.14 -7.67 2.49
C GLU A 208 -11.86 -8.11 1.76
N THR A 209 -11.30 -9.22 2.21
CA THR A 209 -10.08 -9.78 1.61
C THR A 209 -10.39 -10.39 0.24
N ILE A 210 -9.78 -9.86 -0.80
CA ILE A 210 -9.83 -10.43 -2.14
C ILE A 210 -8.66 -11.40 -2.26
N THR A 211 -8.97 -12.69 -2.40
CA THR A 211 -7.96 -13.75 -2.49
C THR A 211 -7.29 -13.72 -3.87
N PRO A 212 -5.95 -13.68 -3.95
CA PRO A 212 -5.24 -13.76 -5.22
C PRO A 212 -5.39 -15.16 -5.85
N PRO A 213 -5.20 -15.30 -7.17
CA PRO A 213 -5.19 -16.58 -7.84
C PRO A 213 -4.13 -17.53 -7.27
N ASP A 214 -4.46 -18.82 -7.21
CA ASP A 214 -3.53 -19.84 -6.75
C ASP A 214 -2.51 -20.19 -7.84
N MET A 215 -1.24 -19.91 -7.57
CA MET A 215 -0.14 -20.24 -8.49
C MET A 215 0.25 -21.71 -8.49
N THR A 216 -0.24 -22.53 -7.56
CA THR A 216 0.20 -23.92 -7.39
C THR A 216 -0.02 -24.75 -8.65
N LYS A 217 -1.19 -24.61 -9.27
CA LYS A 217 -1.50 -25.30 -10.54
C LYS A 217 -0.55 -24.89 -11.66
N LEU A 218 -0.25 -23.59 -11.77
CA LEU A 218 0.67 -23.07 -12.79
C LEU A 218 2.08 -23.59 -12.58
N MET A 219 2.56 -23.59 -11.33
CA MET A 219 3.88 -24.12 -10.98
C MET A 219 4.00 -25.62 -11.26
N ASN A 220 2.97 -26.40 -10.93
CA ASN A 220 2.95 -27.84 -11.22
C ASN A 220 2.97 -28.11 -12.72
N ALA A 221 2.12 -27.46 -13.49
CA ALA A 221 2.09 -27.60 -14.95
C ALA A 221 3.43 -27.19 -15.60
N TYR A 222 4.08 -26.16 -15.07
CA TYR A 222 5.41 -25.75 -15.50
C TYR A 222 6.46 -26.84 -15.22
N GLN A 223 6.47 -27.42 -14.02
CA GLN A 223 7.42 -28.48 -13.65
C GLN A 223 7.21 -29.75 -14.49
N GLU A 224 5.97 -30.14 -14.75
CA GLU A 224 5.66 -31.27 -15.62
C GLU A 224 6.12 -31.02 -17.05
N ALA A 225 5.88 -29.82 -17.59
CA ALA A 225 6.38 -29.44 -18.91
C ALA A 225 7.92 -29.45 -19.00
N GLN A 226 8.63 -29.20 -17.89
CA GLN A 226 10.09 -29.30 -17.80
C GLN A 226 10.60 -30.74 -17.74
N ARG A 227 9.94 -31.61 -16.97
CA ARG A 227 10.34 -33.02 -16.81
C ARG A 227 10.12 -33.87 -18.07
N ALA A 228 9.23 -33.41 -18.94
CA ALA A 228 8.92 -34.08 -20.17
C ALA A 228 9.94 -33.87 -21.32
N GLN A 229 11.04 -33.11 -21.03
CA GLN A 229 12.18 -32.89 -21.92
C GLN A 229 13.21 -34.01 -21.79
#